data_03f2c5a44fa024b58f25b8c0e844b92e
#
_entry.id   03f2c5a44fa024b58f25b8c0e844b92e
#
_cell.length_a   1.000
_cell.length_b   1.000
_cell.length_c   1.000
_cell.angle_alpha   90.00
_cell.angle_beta   90.00
_cell.angle_gamma   90.00
#
_symmetry.space_group_name_H-M   'P 1'
#
loop_
_entity.id
_entity.type
_entity.pdbx_description
1 polymer ?
#
loop_
_entity_poly.entity_id
_entity_poly.type
_entity_poly.pdbx_seq_one_letter_code
_entity_poly.pdbx_strand_id
1 'polypeptide(L)'
;KHIGEYPYPQATAVHSALSAGAGMEYPMITVIGNERFAKSLDQVITHEVGHNWFYGILASNEREHPYLDEGLNSYYEDRYMEEYYPNSSNDNLGMMSKFTGGFEENELIYQYMGRSYLDQFPDQHSENFSLINYDVYTKSSRLFEDAEEYLGVDNFDRIMKKYYEAWKFKHPYPEDLEKVYSENTEKNMDWLFHYFLTTNKKMDYRISKIKHQNDSVL
;
A
#
# COMPACT_ATOMS: atom_id res chain seq x y z
N LYS A 1 16.14 2.76 -1.12
CA LYS A 1 16.41 2.31 0.26
C LYS A 1 15.70 0.96 0.52
N HIS A 2 14.40 0.86 0.30
CA HIS A 2 13.55 -0.27 0.70
C HIS A 2 13.34 -1.31 -0.40
N ILE A 3 13.31 -0.92 -1.68
CA ILE A 3 13.02 -1.79 -2.83
C ILE A 3 14.30 -2.08 -3.62
N GLY A 4 14.82 -1.10 -4.32
CA GLY A 4 15.97 -1.20 -5.20
C GLY A 4 16.44 0.15 -5.70
N GLU A 5 17.56 0.11 -6.45
CA GLU A 5 18.14 1.31 -7.03
C GLU A 5 17.23 1.90 -8.12
N TYR A 6 17.15 3.22 -8.17
CA TYR A 6 16.50 3.94 -9.27
C TYR A 6 17.42 3.93 -10.49
N PRO A 7 17.08 3.24 -11.58
CA PRO A 7 18.02 3.03 -12.69
C PRO A 7 17.95 4.08 -13.78
N TYR A 8 16.92 4.97 -13.71
CA TYR A 8 16.68 5.94 -14.75
C TYR A 8 17.53 7.20 -14.53
N PRO A 9 17.85 7.98 -15.61
CA PRO A 9 18.71 9.15 -15.53
C PRO A 9 18.07 10.36 -14.85
N GLN A 10 16.75 10.39 -14.73
CA GLN A 10 15.99 11.50 -14.13
C GLN A 10 14.67 11.04 -13.54
N ALA A 11 14.14 11.82 -12.60
CA ALA A 11 12.75 11.82 -12.18
C ALA A 11 12.24 13.27 -12.24
N THR A 12 11.17 13.50 -12.94
CA THR A 12 10.61 14.85 -13.13
C THR A 12 9.13 14.85 -12.78
N ALA A 13 8.73 15.70 -11.85
CA ALA A 13 7.32 15.97 -11.55
C ALA A 13 6.89 17.25 -12.26
N VAL A 14 5.85 17.18 -13.07
CA VAL A 14 5.32 18.31 -13.85
C VAL A 14 3.91 18.65 -13.38
N HIS A 15 3.72 19.87 -12.91
CA HIS A 15 2.38 20.36 -12.59
C HIS A 15 1.58 20.61 -13.88
N SER A 16 0.39 20.01 -13.98
CA SER A 16 -0.51 20.20 -15.12
C SER A 16 -1.97 20.06 -14.70
N ALA A 17 -2.87 20.49 -15.58
CA ALA A 17 -4.30 20.29 -15.41
C ALA A 17 -4.66 18.83 -15.78
N LEU A 18 -5.08 18.05 -14.80
CA LEU A 18 -5.62 16.72 -14.97
C LEU A 18 -7.13 16.74 -14.74
N SER A 19 -7.89 16.11 -15.63
CA SER A 19 -9.35 15.99 -15.49
C SER A 19 -9.77 15.05 -14.37
N ALA A 20 -8.93 14.05 -14.06
CA ALA A 20 -9.17 13.07 -13.01
C ALA A 20 -8.65 13.50 -11.63
N GLY A 21 -7.88 14.61 -11.52
CA GLY A 21 -7.22 15.01 -10.27
C GLY A 21 -5.94 14.21 -10.01
N ALA A 22 -5.40 14.29 -8.77
CA ALA A 22 -4.21 13.58 -8.30
C ALA A 22 -3.00 13.64 -9.24
N GLY A 23 -2.62 12.54 -9.88
CA GLY A 23 -1.45 12.47 -10.75
C GLY A 23 -1.60 11.52 -11.92
N MET A 24 -0.48 11.34 -12.64
CA MET A 24 -0.34 10.35 -13.70
C MET A 24 1.12 9.93 -13.83
N GLU A 25 1.35 8.64 -13.74
CA GLU A 25 2.61 7.98 -13.43
C GLU A 25 3.55 7.75 -14.62
N TYR A 26 3.53 8.54 -15.65
CA TYR A 26 4.44 8.33 -16.80
C TYR A 26 5.89 8.17 -16.35
N PRO A 27 6.60 7.11 -16.81
CA PRO A 27 7.97 6.85 -16.37
C PRO A 27 8.90 8.04 -16.60
N MET A 28 9.67 8.41 -15.57
CA MET A 28 10.63 9.52 -15.52
C MET A 28 10.02 10.94 -15.65
N ILE A 29 8.75 11.08 -16.01
CA ILE A 29 8.06 12.36 -16.13
C ILE A 29 6.63 12.20 -15.63
N THR A 30 6.44 12.33 -14.34
CA THR A 30 5.12 12.19 -13.74
C THR A 30 4.36 13.51 -13.80
N VAL A 31 3.06 13.45 -14.01
CA VAL A 31 2.18 14.62 -14.05
C VAL A 31 1.45 14.75 -12.73
N ILE A 32 1.49 15.93 -12.13
CA ILE A 32 0.86 16.24 -10.85
C ILE A 32 -0.29 17.22 -11.07
N GLY A 33 -1.44 16.88 -10.50
CA GLY A 33 -2.62 17.75 -10.50
C GLY A 33 -2.49 18.95 -9.58
N ASN A 34 -3.58 19.67 -9.41
CA ASN A 34 -3.60 20.90 -8.63
C ASN A 34 -3.85 20.58 -7.13
N GLU A 35 -2.78 20.50 -6.36
CA GLU A 35 -2.83 20.28 -4.92
C GLU A 35 -2.71 21.61 -4.14
N ARG A 36 -3.55 21.77 -3.10
CA ARG A 36 -3.61 23.02 -2.31
C ARG A 36 -2.61 23.06 -1.18
N PHE A 37 -2.30 21.90 -0.59
CA PHE A 37 -1.48 21.79 0.61
C PHE A 37 -0.15 21.13 0.28
N ALA A 38 0.92 21.62 0.90
CA ALA A 38 2.27 21.12 0.66
C ALA A 38 2.39 19.60 0.97
N LYS A 39 1.74 19.14 2.04
CA LYS A 39 1.71 17.71 2.39
C LYS A 39 1.02 16.87 1.32
N SER A 40 -0.18 17.27 0.87
CA SER A 40 -0.88 16.57 -0.21
C SER A 40 -0.07 16.57 -1.50
N LEU A 41 0.60 17.68 -1.81
CA LEU A 41 1.46 17.77 -2.98
C LEU A 41 2.64 16.79 -2.89
N ASP A 42 3.31 16.72 -1.74
CA ASP A 42 4.42 15.81 -1.51
C ASP A 42 3.97 14.35 -1.55
N GLN A 43 2.80 14.07 -0.98
CA GLN A 43 2.17 12.74 -1.03
C GLN A 43 1.91 12.30 -2.47
N VAL A 44 1.24 13.13 -3.29
CA VAL A 44 0.97 12.81 -4.70
C VAL A 44 2.28 12.66 -5.48
N ILE A 45 3.26 13.53 -5.28
CA ILE A 45 4.57 13.39 -5.93
C ILE A 45 5.23 12.06 -5.54
N THR A 46 5.17 11.69 -4.26
CA THR A 46 5.74 10.42 -3.77
C THR A 46 5.05 9.22 -4.41
N HIS A 47 3.72 9.24 -4.49
CA HIS A 47 2.94 8.22 -5.15
C HIS A 47 3.34 8.07 -6.62
N GLU A 48 3.25 9.13 -7.39
CA GLU A 48 3.52 9.11 -8.83
C GLU A 48 4.99 8.79 -9.17
N VAL A 49 5.94 9.23 -8.35
CA VAL A 49 7.34 8.85 -8.52
C VAL A 49 7.57 7.39 -8.15
N GLY A 50 6.84 6.87 -7.16
CA GLY A 50 6.90 5.47 -6.74
C GLY A 50 6.55 4.49 -7.86
N HIS A 51 5.65 4.84 -8.74
CA HIS A 51 5.29 4.06 -9.94
C HIS A 51 6.46 3.85 -10.92
N ASN A 52 7.57 4.57 -10.81
CA ASN A 52 8.77 4.19 -11.56
C ASN A 52 9.31 2.81 -11.13
N TRP A 53 9.08 2.38 -9.89
CA TRP A 53 9.37 1.02 -9.44
C TRP A 53 8.21 0.06 -9.71
N PHE A 54 7.00 0.41 -9.26
CA PHE A 54 5.76 -0.36 -9.43
C PHE A 54 5.03 0.17 -10.66
N TYR A 55 5.00 -0.51 -11.75
CA TYR A 55 4.56 -0.14 -13.08
C TYR A 55 5.76 0.04 -14.05
N GLY A 56 6.69 0.95 -13.78
CA GLY A 56 7.81 1.24 -14.71
C GLY A 56 8.83 0.11 -14.78
N ILE A 57 9.33 -0.36 -13.64
CA ILE A 57 10.40 -1.39 -13.55
C ILE A 57 9.81 -2.78 -13.30
N LEU A 58 8.90 -2.90 -12.36
CA LEU A 58 8.12 -4.10 -12.06
C LEU A 58 6.81 -4.00 -12.83
N ALA A 59 6.86 -4.24 -14.14
CA ALA A 59 5.77 -3.97 -15.07
C ALA A 59 4.71 -5.08 -15.04
N SER A 60 4.01 -5.20 -13.92
CA SER A 60 2.88 -6.10 -13.75
C SER A 60 1.69 -5.72 -14.64
N ASN A 61 0.75 -6.64 -14.80
CA ASN A 61 -0.47 -6.35 -15.53
C ASN A 61 -1.46 -5.57 -14.66
N GLU A 62 -1.41 -4.26 -14.71
CA GLU A 62 -2.23 -3.32 -13.93
C GLU A 62 -3.74 -3.48 -14.18
N ARG A 63 -4.14 -4.06 -15.32
CA ARG A 63 -5.55 -4.26 -15.63
C ARG A 63 -6.14 -5.47 -14.90
N GLU A 64 -5.38 -6.54 -14.81
CA GLU A 64 -5.81 -7.78 -14.16
C GLU A 64 -5.48 -7.81 -12.67
N HIS A 65 -4.32 -7.25 -12.29
CA HIS A 65 -3.76 -7.30 -10.93
C HIS A 65 -3.30 -5.92 -10.43
N PRO A 66 -4.20 -4.93 -10.38
CA PRO A 66 -3.82 -3.54 -10.09
C PRO A 66 -3.18 -3.34 -8.72
N TYR A 67 -3.40 -4.21 -7.76
CA TYR A 67 -2.78 -4.12 -6.43
C TYR A 67 -1.25 -4.31 -6.46
N LEU A 68 -0.69 -4.98 -7.48
CA LEU A 68 0.75 -5.12 -7.67
C LEU A 68 1.43 -3.80 -8.07
N ASP A 69 0.67 -2.91 -8.65
CA ASP A 69 1.06 -1.55 -9.00
C ASP A 69 0.60 -0.61 -7.88
N GLU A 70 -0.64 -0.23 -7.87
CA GLU A 70 -1.23 0.78 -6.99
C GLU A 70 -1.16 0.42 -5.49
N GLY A 71 -1.41 -0.85 -5.16
CA GLY A 71 -1.44 -1.30 -3.77
C GLY A 71 -0.05 -1.33 -3.13
N LEU A 72 0.94 -1.86 -3.85
CA LEU A 72 2.33 -1.84 -3.38
C LEU A 72 2.86 -0.41 -3.34
N ASN A 73 2.53 0.40 -4.33
CA ASN A 73 2.96 1.79 -4.37
C ASN A 73 2.37 2.59 -3.20
N SER A 74 1.07 2.44 -2.92
CA SER A 74 0.41 3.08 -1.78
C SER A 74 1.03 2.68 -0.44
N TYR A 75 1.41 1.41 -0.27
CA TYR A 75 2.11 0.96 0.93
C TYR A 75 3.46 1.70 1.14
N TYR A 76 4.25 1.89 0.07
CA TYR A 76 5.51 2.64 0.19
C TYR A 76 5.32 4.15 0.31
N GLU A 77 4.26 4.69 -0.25
CA GLU A 77 3.81 6.06 0.00
C GLU A 77 3.49 6.25 1.48
N ASP A 78 2.67 5.37 2.07
CA ASP A 78 2.30 5.43 3.49
C ASP A 78 3.55 5.38 4.38
N ARG A 79 4.50 4.47 4.13
CA ARG A 79 5.79 4.44 4.85
C ARG A 79 6.60 5.73 4.72
N TYR A 80 6.60 6.36 3.54
CA TYR A 80 7.24 7.66 3.35
C TYR A 80 6.54 8.73 4.17
N MET A 81 5.22 8.78 4.12
CA MET A 81 4.44 9.77 4.85
C MET A 81 4.61 9.63 6.37
N GLU A 82 4.70 8.42 6.89
CA GLU A 82 4.99 8.15 8.30
C GLU A 82 6.41 8.61 8.71
N GLU A 83 7.42 8.37 7.87
CA GLU A 83 8.81 8.77 8.14
C GLU A 83 8.96 10.29 8.17
N TYR A 84 8.33 11.01 7.22
CA TYR A 84 8.54 12.45 7.04
C TYR A 84 7.46 13.34 7.68
N TYR A 85 6.30 12.80 7.95
CA TYR A 85 5.16 13.51 8.52
C TYR A 85 4.55 12.80 9.76
N PRO A 86 5.37 12.34 10.72
CA PRO A 86 4.94 11.44 11.81
C PRO A 86 3.88 12.01 12.75
N ASN A 87 3.65 13.32 12.74
CA ASN A 87 2.67 14.01 13.60
C ASN A 87 1.53 14.67 12.81
N SER A 88 1.40 14.37 11.54
CA SER A 88 0.48 15.10 10.67
C SER A 88 -0.99 14.68 10.80
N SER A 89 -1.27 13.58 11.47
CA SER A 89 -2.61 13.20 11.87
C SER A 89 -3.33 14.27 12.73
N ASN A 90 -2.58 15.21 13.29
CA ASN A 90 -3.13 16.26 14.13
C ASN A 90 -3.51 17.56 13.40
N ASP A 91 -2.97 17.84 12.21
CA ASP A 91 -3.07 19.18 11.62
C ASP A 91 -4.32 19.41 10.76
N ASN A 92 -4.84 18.40 10.07
CA ASN A 92 -6.04 18.54 9.23
C ASN A 92 -7.33 17.96 9.86
N LEU A 93 -7.21 17.06 10.80
CA LEU A 93 -8.30 16.43 11.55
C LEU A 93 -8.47 16.98 12.96
N GLY A 94 -7.83 18.07 13.34
CA GLY A 94 -7.74 18.57 14.71
C GLY A 94 -9.07 18.69 15.47
N MET A 95 -10.20 18.84 14.77
CA MET A 95 -11.54 18.76 15.35
C MET A 95 -12.16 17.36 15.19
N MET A 96 -11.91 16.67 14.07
CA MET A 96 -12.42 15.31 13.84
C MET A 96 -11.63 14.24 14.61
N SER A 97 -10.31 14.39 14.79
CA SER A 97 -9.51 13.42 15.56
C SER A 97 -9.98 13.31 17.03
N LYS A 98 -10.52 14.40 17.58
CA LYS A 98 -11.17 14.36 18.90
C LYS A 98 -12.46 13.55 18.92
N PHE A 99 -13.16 13.46 17.79
CA PHE A 99 -14.38 12.64 17.66
C PHE A 99 -14.09 11.21 17.21
N THR A 100 -12.97 10.97 16.55
CA THR A 100 -12.59 9.65 15.99
C THR A 100 -11.68 8.84 16.90
N GLY A 101 -11.31 9.37 18.06
CA GLY A 101 -10.47 8.66 19.02
C GLY A 101 -8.99 8.58 18.62
N GLY A 102 -8.55 9.42 17.68
CA GLY A 102 -7.14 9.50 17.27
C GLY A 102 -6.74 8.55 16.15
N PHE A 103 -7.71 7.89 15.50
CA PHE A 103 -7.42 7.05 14.34
C PHE A 103 -6.95 7.89 13.14
N GLU A 104 -6.01 7.37 12.39
CA GLU A 104 -5.56 7.98 11.13
C GLU A 104 -6.65 7.91 10.06
N GLU A 105 -6.56 8.78 9.05
CA GLU A 105 -7.57 8.88 7.99
C GLU A 105 -7.75 7.55 7.24
N ASN A 106 -6.66 6.91 6.86
CA ASN A 106 -6.67 5.61 6.18
C ASN A 106 -7.29 4.51 7.05
N GLU A 107 -7.02 4.52 8.36
CA GLU A 107 -7.62 3.58 9.30
C GLU A 107 -9.14 3.76 9.40
N LEU A 108 -9.62 5.01 9.43
CA LEU A 108 -11.05 5.30 9.43
C LEU A 108 -11.73 4.87 8.14
N ILE A 109 -11.09 5.13 7.00
CA ILE A 109 -11.57 4.69 5.69
C ILE A 109 -11.63 3.16 5.67
N TYR A 110 -10.56 2.48 6.11
CA TYR A 110 -10.51 1.02 6.18
C TYR A 110 -11.64 0.45 7.06
N GLN A 111 -11.84 0.98 8.26
CA GLN A 111 -12.87 0.51 9.16
C GLN A 111 -14.29 0.77 8.65
N TYR A 112 -14.50 1.92 8.00
CA TYR A 112 -15.81 2.27 7.42
C TYR A 112 -16.10 1.41 6.19
N MET A 113 -15.16 1.33 5.26
CA MET A 113 -15.34 0.61 4.01
C MET A 113 -15.39 -0.90 4.21
N GLY A 114 -14.57 -1.46 5.09
CA GLY A 114 -14.56 -2.87 5.41
C GLY A 114 -15.87 -3.40 6.03
N ARG A 115 -16.79 -2.51 6.41
CA ARG A 115 -18.16 -2.83 6.85
C ARG A 115 -19.21 -2.62 5.76
N SER A 116 -18.83 -2.04 4.63
CA SER A 116 -19.75 -1.70 3.55
C SER A 116 -19.90 -2.88 2.57
N TYR A 117 -20.94 -2.82 1.76
CA TYR A 117 -21.13 -3.74 0.62
C TYR A 117 -20.17 -3.44 -0.54
N LEU A 118 -19.44 -2.33 -0.46
CA LEU A 118 -18.43 -1.93 -1.45
C LEU A 118 -17.08 -2.59 -1.19
N ASP A 119 -16.88 -3.23 -0.03
CA ASP A 119 -15.66 -3.96 0.30
C ASP A 119 -15.49 -5.16 -0.64
N GLN A 120 -14.53 -5.07 -1.53
CA GLN A 120 -14.13 -6.10 -2.47
C GLN A 120 -12.74 -6.63 -2.13
N PHE A 121 -12.24 -7.61 -2.87
CA PHE A 121 -10.86 -8.06 -2.74
C PHE A 121 -9.95 -7.26 -3.67
N PRO A 122 -8.67 -7.04 -3.30
CA PRO A 122 -7.74 -6.22 -4.10
C PRO A 122 -7.39 -6.79 -5.48
N ASP A 123 -7.24 -8.11 -5.58
CA ASP A 123 -6.84 -8.78 -6.81
C ASP A 123 -8.05 -8.98 -7.74
N GLN A 124 -8.48 -7.92 -8.37
CA GLN A 124 -9.59 -7.94 -9.32
C GLN A 124 -9.28 -7.06 -10.53
N HIS A 125 -9.92 -7.37 -11.64
CA HIS A 125 -9.77 -6.60 -12.88
C HIS A 125 -10.16 -5.14 -12.68
N SER A 126 -9.38 -4.23 -13.25
CA SER A 126 -9.55 -2.77 -13.10
C SER A 126 -10.93 -2.24 -13.53
N GLU A 127 -11.65 -2.95 -14.39
CA GLU A 127 -13.03 -2.63 -14.75
C GLU A 127 -14.04 -2.79 -13.59
N ASN A 128 -13.64 -3.52 -12.54
CA ASN A 128 -14.48 -3.77 -11.36
C ASN A 128 -14.17 -2.79 -10.21
N PHE A 129 -13.32 -1.79 -10.43
CA PHE A 129 -13.00 -0.81 -9.39
C PHE A 129 -14.26 -0.16 -8.82
N SER A 130 -14.31 -0.11 -7.50
CA SER A 130 -15.30 0.72 -6.83
C SER A 130 -15.05 2.20 -7.14
N LEU A 131 -16.08 3.03 -7.00
CA LEU A 131 -15.97 4.49 -7.24
C LEU A 131 -14.89 5.17 -6.38
N ILE A 132 -14.41 4.54 -5.32
CA ILE A 132 -13.42 5.06 -4.38
C ILE A 132 -12.10 4.29 -4.42
N ASN A 133 -11.99 3.30 -5.27
CA ASN A 133 -10.78 2.47 -5.44
C ASN A 133 -10.16 1.96 -4.12
N TYR A 134 -10.99 1.88 -3.06
CA TYR A 134 -10.57 1.51 -1.72
C TYR A 134 -9.80 0.19 -1.68
N ASP A 135 -10.30 -0.81 -2.41
CA ASP A 135 -9.79 -2.18 -2.34
C ASP A 135 -8.36 -2.28 -2.88
N VAL A 136 -8.07 -1.54 -3.94
CA VAL A 136 -6.78 -1.59 -4.63
C VAL A 136 -5.72 -0.75 -3.93
N TYR A 137 -6.07 0.42 -3.47
CA TYR A 137 -5.14 1.35 -2.80
C TYR A 137 -5.07 1.09 -1.29
N THR A 138 -6.08 1.51 -0.55
CA THR A 138 -6.05 1.51 0.93
C THR A 138 -6.03 0.11 1.52
N LYS A 139 -6.86 -0.80 1.03
CA LYS A 139 -6.92 -2.17 1.58
C LYS A 139 -5.64 -2.94 1.27
N SER A 140 -5.09 -2.79 0.07
CA SER A 140 -3.81 -3.42 -0.29
C SER A 140 -2.67 -2.87 0.54
N SER A 141 -2.57 -1.54 0.70
CA SER A 141 -1.55 -0.92 1.55
C SER A 141 -1.57 -1.51 2.96
N ARG A 142 -2.74 -1.58 3.59
CA ARG A 142 -2.91 -2.18 4.93
C ARG A 142 -2.51 -3.64 4.99
N LEU A 143 -2.82 -4.43 3.98
CA LEU A 143 -2.43 -5.85 3.92
C LEU A 143 -0.91 -6.03 3.80
N PHE A 144 -0.22 -5.14 3.10
CA PHE A 144 1.24 -5.17 3.05
C PHE A 144 1.87 -4.64 4.34
N GLU A 145 1.26 -3.70 5.03
CA GLU A 145 1.65 -3.28 6.38
C GLU A 145 1.49 -4.43 7.38
N ASP A 146 0.35 -5.13 7.38
CA ASP A 146 0.16 -6.35 8.19
C ASP A 146 1.22 -7.41 7.88
N ALA A 147 1.63 -7.54 6.60
CA ALA A 147 2.70 -8.46 6.21
C ALA A 147 4.08 -8.01 6.72
N GLU A 148 4.37 -6.71 6.70
CA GLU A 148 5.58 -6.16 7.32
C GLU A 148 5.61 -6.41 8.83
N GLU A 149 4.52 -6.12 9.55
CA GLU A 149 4.42 -6.38 11.00
C GLU A 149 4.60 -7.87 11.30
N TYR A 150 3.95 -8.73 10.53
CA TYR A 150 4.04 -10.17 10.70
C TYR A 150 5.44 -10.71 10.46
N LEU A 151 6.14 -10.25 9.45
CA LEU A 151 7.48 -10.71 9.09
C LEU A 151 8.58 -10.01 9.89
N GLY A 152 8.36 -8.77 10.28
CA GLY A 152 9.32 -7.80 10.75
C GLY A 152 9.95 -7.03 9.58
N VAL A 153 10.16 -5.73 9.78
CA VAL A 153 10.59 -4.77 8.74
C VAL A 153 11.83 -5.22 7.96
N ASP A 154 12.86 -5.75 8.64
CA ASP A 154 14.10 -6.18 7.99
C ASP A 154 13.89 -7.37 7.04
N ASN A 155 13.04 -8.32 7.42
CA ASN A 155 12.71 -9.48 6.59
C ASN A 155 11.83 -9.08 5.41
N PHE A 156 10.84 -8.24 5.65
CA PHE A 156 9.97 -7.72 4.61
C PHE A 156 10.78 -6.96 3.56
N ASP A 157 11.59 -5.97 3.97
CA ASP A 157 12.45 -5.20 3.05
C ASP A 157 13.43 -6.10 2.29
N ARG A 158 13.96 -7.14 2.94
CA ARG A 158 14.85 -8.12 2.28
C ARG A 158 14.10 -8.91 1.21
N ILE A 159 12.87 -9.33 1.46
CA ILE A 159 12.03 -10.05 0.50
C ILE A 159 11.68 -9.14 -0.68
N MET A 160 11.27 -7.91 -0.42
CA MET A 160 10.91 -6.96 -1.47
C MET A 160 12.11 -6.57 -2.35
N LYS A 161 13.31 -6.46 -1.78
CA LYS A 161 14.55 -6.29 -2.57
C LYS A 161 14.83 -7.50 -3.46
N LYS A 162 14.58 -8.72 -2.99
CA LYS A 162 14.71 -9.92 -3.82
C LYS A 162 13.68 -9.96 -4.93
N TYR A 163 12.45 -9.54 -4.65
CA TYR A 163 11.42 -9.39 -5.68
C TYR A 163 11.86 -8.42 -6.77
N TYR A 164 12.33 -7.23 -6.38
CA TYR A 164 12.88 -6.26 -7.32
C TYR A 164 14.03 -6.84 -8.16
N GLU A 165 15.04 -7.46 -7.54
CA GLU A 165 16.20 -8.01 -8.27
C GLU A 165 15.81 -9.15 -9.22
N ALA A 166 14.85 -9.97 -8.86
CA ALA A 166 14.39 -11.08 -9.72
C ALA A 166 13.54 -10.59 -10.90
N TRP A 167 12.78 -9.53 -10.70
CA TRP A 167 11.71 -9.14 -11.61
C TRP A 167 11.87 -7.76 -12.26
N LYS A 168 12.90 -6.99 -11.91
CA LYS A 168 13.15 -5.69 -12.57
C LYS A 168 13.24 -5.84 -14.09
N PHE A 169 12.52 -4.96 -14.80
CA PHE A 169 12.37 -4.96 -16.26
C PHE A 169 11.70 -6.21 -16.85
N LYS A 170 10.85 -6.86 -16.05
CA LYS A 170 10.00 -7.98 -16.45
C LYS A 170 8.55 -7.71 -16.07
N HIS A 171 7.69 -8.68 -16.33
CA HIS A 171 6.26 -8.62 -16.13
C HIS A 171 5.82 -9.67 -15.08
N PRO A 172 6.00 -9.39 -13.77
CA PRO A 172 5.61 -10.32 -12.72
C PRO A 172 4.09 -10.43 -12.60
N TYR A 173 3.64 -11.63 -12.24
CA TYR A 173 2.28 -11.94 -11.85
C TYR A 173 2.19 -12.13 -10.31
N PRO A 174 0.98 -12.21 -9.73
CA PRO A 174 0.78 -12.47 -8.30
C PRO A 174 1.56 -13.68 -7.78
N GLU A 175 1.58 -14.76 -8.55
CA GLU A 175 2.27 -16.01 -8.21
C GLU A 175 3.80 -15.83 -8.12
N ASP A 176 4.35 -14.87 -8.86
CA ASP A 176 5.76 -14.57 -8.82
C ASP A 176 6.16 -13.83 -7.54
N LEU A 177 5.31 -12.90 -7.08
CA LEU A 177 5.48 -12.25 -5.79
C LEU A 177 5.33 -13.27 -4.66
N GLU A 178 4.27 -14.08 -4.67
CA GLU A 178 4.03 -15.15 -3.70
C GLU A 178 5.22 -16.12 -3.63
N LYS A 179 5.75 -16.54 -4.78
CA LYS A 179 6.93 -17.40 -4.85
C LYS A 179 8.14 -16.78 -4.17
N VAL A 180 8.40 -15.48 -4.40
CA VAL A 180 9.51 -14.80 -3.72
C VAL A 180 9.32 -14.80 -2.21
N TYR A 181 8.09 -14.60 -1.73
CA TYR A 181 7.81 -14.72 -0.29
C TYR A 181 8.06 -16.15 0.21
N SER A 182 7.48 -17.16 -0.43
CA SER A 182 7.60 -18.56 0.00
C SER A 182 9.04 -19.08 0.01
N GLU A 183 9.88 -18.63 -0.92
CA GLU A 183 11.29 -19.00 -0.98
C GLU A 183 12.16 -18.26 0.05
N ASN A 184 11.65 -17.23 0.72
CA ASN A 184 12.46 -16.35 1.55
C ASN A 184 11.95 -16.18 2.98
N THR A 185 10.88 -16.86 3.37
CA THR A 185 10.41 -16.96 4.75
C THR A 185 9.83 -18.35 5.02
N GLU A 186 9.98 -18.82 6.26
CA GLU A 186 9.31 -20.03 6.73
C GLU A 186 7.90 -19.75 7.28
N LYS A 187 7.52 -18.47 7.39
CA LYS A 187 6.20 -18.08 7.86
C LYS A 187 5.16 -18.32 6.77
N ASN A 188 4.01 -18.84 7.15
CA ASN A 188 2.91 -19.05 6.23
C ASN A 188 2.32 -17.70 5.81
N MET A 189 2.28 -17.45 4.50
CA MET A 189 1.74 -16.25 3.88
C MET A 189 0.42 -16.51 3.12
N ASP A 190 -0.19 -17.69 3.24
CA ASP A 190 -1.46 -18.04 2.56
C ASP A 190 -2.58 -17.06 2.92
N TRP A 191 -2.57 -16.54 4.15
CA TRP A 191 -3.54 -15.55 4.60
C TRP A 191 -3.51 -14.29 3.72
N LEU A 192 -2.34 -13.83 3.29
CA LEU A 192 -2.19 -12.68 2.41
C LEU A 192 -2.64 -13.03 0.98
N PHE A 193 -1.97 -14.01 0.36
CA PHE A 193 -2.12 -14.31 -1.07
C PHE A 193 -3.42 -15.04 -1.42
N HIS A 194 -3.86 -16.01 -0.61
CA HIS A 194 -5.01 -16.85 -0.95
C HIS A 194 -6.31 -16.44 -0.24
N TYR A 195 -6.24 -15.52 0.74
CA TYR A 195 -7.45 -15.11 1.45
C TYR A 195 -7.75 -13.63 1.31
N PHE A 196 -6.85 -12.74 1.68
CA PHE A 196 -7.17 -11.33 1.75
C PHE A 196 -6.96 -10.55 0.44
N LEU A 197 -5.96 -10.92 -0.35
CA LEU A 197 -5.79 -10.32 -1.67
C LEU A 197 -6.83 -10.82 -2.68
N THR A 198 -7.27 -12.07 -2.57
CA THR A 198 -8.08 -12.76 -3.60
C THR A 198 -9.51 -13.05 -3.19
N THR A 199 -9.91 -12.77 -1.94
CA THR A 199 -11.27 -13.02 -1.45
C THR A 199 -11.74 -11.92 -0.49
N ASN A 200 -13.06 -11.84 -0.28
CA ASN A 200 -13.67 -10.95 0.72
C ASN A 200 -13.72 -11.54 2.14
N LYS A 201 -12.85 -12.49 2.45
CA LYS A 201 -12.74 -13.02 3.80
C LYS A 201 -12.25 -11.93 4.75
N LYS A 202 -12.81 -11.95 5.98
CA LYS A 202 -12.45 -11.00 7.04
C LYS A 202 -11.73 -11.72 8.15
N MET A 203 -10.76 -11.05 8.78
CA MET A 203 -10.14 -11.56 9.99
C MET A 203 -11.14 -11.52 11.14
N ASP A 204 -11.28 -12.63 11.84
CA ASP A 204 -12.09 -12.76 13.05
C ASP A 204 -11.16 -13.04 14.24
N TYR A 205 -10.80 -11.99 14.95
CA TYR A 205 -9.97 -12.11 16.16
C TYR A 205 -10.82 -12.43 17.38
N ARG A 206 -10.41 -13.43 18.15
CA ARG A 206 -10.96 -13.65 19.48
C ARG A 206 -9.87 -13.88 20.51
N ILE A 207 -10.05 -13.31 21.69
CA ILE A 207 -9.22 -13.63 22.84
C ILE A 207 -9.58 -15.04 23.31
N SER A 208 -8.70 -16.02 23.09
CA SER A 208 -8.93 -17.41 23.53
C SER A 208 -8.59 -17.62 25.00
N LYS A 209 -7.65 -16.86 25.55
CA LYS A 209 -7.21 -16.98 26.94
C LYS A 209 -6.49 -15.72 27.41
N ILE A 210 -6.82 -15.27 28.61
CA ILE A 210 -6.08 -14.23 29.34
C ILE A 210 -5.34 -14.90 30.49
N LYS A 211 -4.05 -14.67 30.63
CA LYS A 211 -3.25 -15.09 31.77
C LYS A 211 -2.81 -13.85 32.54
N HIS A 212 -3.03 -13.86 33.84
CA HIS A 212 -2.47 -12.86 34.76
C HIS A 212 -1.20 -13.44 35.39
N GLN A 213 -0.13 -12.69 35.34
CA GLN A 213 1.15 -13.06 35.96
C GLN A 213 1.74 -11.79 36.61
N ASN A 214 1.77 -11.77 37.95
CA ASN A 214 2.39 -10.72 38.76
C ASN A 214 1.98 -9.29 38.34
N ASP A 215 0.68 -8.95 38.43
CA ASP A 215 0.10 -7.65 38.09
C ASP A 215 0.30 -7.19 36.64
N SER A 216 0.79 -8.03 35.75
CA SER A 216 0.85 -7.79 34.30
C SER A 216 -0.08 -8.72 33.52
N VAL A 217 -0.63 -8.24 32.43
CA VAL A 217 -1.44 -9.00 31.48
C VAL A 217 -0.55 -9.35 30.28
N LEU A 218 -0.50 -10.61 29.92
CA LEU A 218 0.21 -11.14 28.74
C LEU A 218 -0.79 -11.64 27.70
#